data_19d837d9446b42d0f5df1659d5a77536
#
_entry.id   19d837d9446b42d0f5df1659d5a77536
#
_cell.length_a   1.000
_cell.length_b   1.000
_cell.length_c   1.000
_cell.angle_alpha   90.00
_cell.angle_beta   90.00
_cell.angle_gamma   90.00
#
_symmetry.space_group_name_H-M   'P 1'
#
loop_
_entity.id
_entity.type
_entity.pdbx_description
1 polymer ?
#
loop_
_entity_poly.entity_id
_entity_poly.type
_entity_poly.pdbx_seq_one_letter_code
_entity_poly.pdbx_strand_id
1 'polypeptide(L)'
;GIGVASYELSRSVIGTPAYMAPEQARGKVSEIDERTDVFGLGGILYRILTNRAPHAAESSQQAIEKSLRGDIDPPSQVVAALRLPPGLCRITMKALSAEQSQRYPSVDALKGAVSDFLRGGGWFRTLELRAGTVIVREGERPDAAYIINSGRCEAYKIADGKRQSLRMMGAGEAFGETSIFTDQPRAASVVAIDDVEVMEITLDALEQECGQRSWMRTFVTALAERFLDANREIERLEKRLGA
;
A
#
# COMPACT_ATOMS: atom_id res chain seq x y z
N GLY A 1 4.00 -30.68 44.61
CA GLY A 1 5.08 -30.42 43.65
C GLY A 1 4.61 -29.72 42.39
N ILE A 2 3.44 -29.00 42.42
CA ILE A 2 2.88 -28.31 41.22
C ILE A 2 2.99 -26.78 41.36
N GLY A 3 3.44 -26.26 42.51
CA GLY A 3 3.44 -24.82 42.79
C GLY A 3 4.70 -24.05 42.40
N VAL A 4 5.83 -24.71 42.10
CA VAL A 4 7.12 -24.05 41.91
C VAL A 4 7.34 -23.64 40.41
N ALA A 5 6.87 -24.46 39.48
CA ALA A 5 7.02 -24.17 38.03
C ALA A 5 6.22 -22.96 37.55
N SER A 6 5.05 -22.67 38.15
CA SER A 6 4.24 -21.52 37.81
C SER A 6 4.80 -20.19 38.36
N TYR A 7 5.61 -20.23 39.42
CA TYR A 7 6.18 -19.03 40.04
C TYR A 7 7.48 -18.57 39.34
N GLU A 8 8.25 -19.48 38.75
CA GLU A 8 9.43 -19.14 37.96
C GLU A 8 9.12 -18.58 36.60
N LEU A 9 8.05 -19.04 35.93
CA LEU A 9 7.55 -18.46 34.68
C LEU A 9 7.09 -17.00 34.86
N SER A 10 6.55 -16.66 36.04
CA SER A 10 6.11 -15.28 36.34
C SER A 10 7.24 -14.27 36.54
N ARG A 11 8.45 -14.71 36.80
CA ARG A 11 9.60 -13.82 37.08
C ARG A 11 10.39 -13.43 35.83
N SER A 12 10.26 -14.17 34.74
CA SER A 12 11.01 -13.93 33.48
C SER A 12 10.17 -13.25 32.38
N VAL A 13 8.86 -13.12 32.57
CA VAL A 13 7.95 -12.51 31.58
C VAL A 13 7.71 -11.05 31.96
N ILE A 14 8.42 -10.12 31.32
CA ILE A 14 8.28 -8.67 31.53
C ILE A 14 7.43 -8.08 30.40
N GLY A 15 6.31 -7.44 30.73
CA GLY A 15 5.45 -6.73 29.79
C GLY A 15 3.97 -7.04 29.95
N THR A 16 3.12 -6.36 29.17
CA THR A 16 1.68 -6.63 29.10
C THR A 16 1.44 -7.80 28.14
N PRO A 17 0.96 -8.97 28.61
CA PRO A 17 0.89 -10.19 27.80
C PRO A 17 0.23 -10.04 26.45
N ALA A 18 -0.81 -9.20 26.36
CA ALA A 18 -1.57 -8.97 25.13
C ALA A 18 -0.77 -8.25 24.02
N TYR A 19 0.41 -7.67 24.34
CA TYR A 19 1.29 -6.97 23.38
C TYR A 19 2.68 -7.57 23.30
N MET A 20 2.89 -8.70 23.96
CA MET A 20 4.20 -9.31 24.12
C MET A 20 4.66 -9.98 22.82
N ALA A 21 5.92 -9.74 22.46
CA ALA A 21 6.54 -10.42 21.33
C ALA A 21 6.84 -11.91 21.67
N PRO A 22 6.87 -12.80 20.66
CA PRO A 22 7.12 -14.23 20.88
C PRO A 22 8.41 -14.54 21.66
N GLU A 23 9.51 -13.82 21.43
CA GLU A 23 10.78 -13.97 22.14
C GLU A 23 10.66 -13.55 23.62
N GLN A 24 9.87 -12.54 23.91
CA GLN A 24 9.57 -12.14 25.30
C GLN A 24 8.71 -13.22 25.99
N ALA A 25 7.71 -13.75 25.29
CA ALA A 25 6.85 -14.82 25.81
C ALA A 25 7.63 -16.12 26.07
N ARG A 26 8.70 -16.39 25.29
CA ARG A 26 9.64 -17.52 25.51
C ARG A 26 10.60 -17.28 26.67
N GLY A 27 10.67 -16.05 27.22
CA GLY A 27 11.65 -15.69 28.26
C GLY A 27 13.10 -15.66 27.77
N LYS A 28 13.33 -15.59 26.48
CA LYS A 28 14.66 -15.61 25.86
C LYS A 28 15.28 -14.21 25.81
N VAL A 29 15.80 -13.76 26.95
CA VAL A 29 16.36 -12.40 27.09
C VAL A 29 17.47 -12.12 26.06
N SER A 30 18.26 -13.13 25.68
CA SER A 30 19.34 -13.01 24.68
C SER A 30 18.82 -12.76 23.25
N GLU A 31 17.54 -13.00 22.96
CA GLU A 31 16.91 -12.75 21.65
C GLU A 31 16.19 -11.39 21.60
N ILE A 32 16.12 -10.67 22.73
CA ILE A 32 15.49 -9.33 22.79
C ILE A 32 16.43 -8.31 22.18
N ASP A 33 15.98 -7.66 21.10
CA ASP A 33 16.68 -6.57 20.43
C ASP A 33 15.70 -5.47 19.98
N GLU A 34 16.16 -4.51 19.18
CA GLU A 34 15.35 -3.39 18.67
C GLU A 34 14.09 -3.87 17.92
N ARG A 35 14.11 -5.06 17.32
CA ARG A 35 12.96 -5.64 16.61
C ARG A 35 11.85 -6.08 17.57
N THR A 36 12.16 -6.24 18.85
CA THR A 36 11.15 -6.44 19.90
C THR A 36 10.36 -5.15 20.15
N ASP A 37 11.01 -3.98 20.10
CA ASP A 37 10.36 -2.69 20.19
C ASP A 37 9.50 -2.42 18.94
N VAL A 38 9.99 -2.82 17.76
CA VAL A 38 9.19 -2.80 16.51
C VAL A 38 7.89 -3.59 16.65
N PHE A 39 7.94 -4.79 17.29
CA PHE A 39 6.74 -5.58 17.56
C PHE A 39 5.79 -4.84 18.51
N GLY A 40 6.29 -4.25 19.58
CA GLY A 40 5.51 -3.45 20.52
C GLY A 40 4.78 -2.27 19.84
N LEU A 41 5.51 -1.53 18.99
CA LEU A 41 4.93 -0.44 18.18
C LEU A 41 3.90 -0.96 17.18
N GLY A 42 4.13 -2.12 16.56
CA GLY A 42 3.16 -2.84 15.73
C GLY A 42 1.88 -3.16 16.51
N GLY A 43 2.02 -3.56 17.78
CA GLY A 43 0.89 -3.79 18.70
C GLY A 43 0.07 -2.55 18.98
N ILE A 44 0.72 -1.39 19.10
CA ILE A 44 0.05 -0.10 19.25
C ILE A 44 -0.71 0.27 17.97
N LEU A 45 -0.10 0.14 16.80
CA LEU A 45 -0.76 0.34 15.50
C LEU A 45 -1.97 -0.58 15.34
N TYR A 46 -1.82 -1.85 15.70
CA TYR A 46 -2.92 -2.82 15.68
C TYR A 46 -4.09 -2.37 16.57
N ARG A 47 -3.79 -1.89 17.77
CA ARG A 47 -4.80 -1.34 18.70
C ARG A 47 -5.51 -0.11 18.13
N ILE A 48 -4.79 0.78 17.46
CA ILE A 48 -5.38 1.95 16.79
C ILE A 48 -6.36 1.52 15.71
N LEU A 49 -5.99 0.50 14.89
CA LEU A 49 -6.80 0.03 13.79
C LEU A 49 -8.03 -0.77 14.22
N THR A 50 -7.89 -1.60 15.26
CA THR A 50 -8.91 -2.61 15.60
C THR A 50 -9.65 -2.34 16.90
N ASN A 51 -9.17 -1.39 17.70
CA ASN A 51 -9.57 -1.18 19.09
C ASN A 51 -9.36 -2.42 19.98
N ARG A 52 -8.50 -3.39 19.55
CA ARG A 52 -8.16 -4.63 20.28
C ARG A 52 -6.64 -4.80 20.38
N ALA A 53 -6.18 -5.48 21.42
CA ALA A 53 -4.77 -5.88 21.51
C ALA A 53 -4.47 -7.04 20.53
N PRO A 54 -3.23 -7.18 20.00
CA PRO A 54 -2.86 -8.27 19.09
C PRO A 54 -3.18 -9.67 19.64
N HIS A 55 -2.84 -9.91 20.90
CA HIS A 55 -3.11 -11.18 21.60
C HIS A 55 -4.22 -11.02 22.63
N ALA A 56 -5.32 -10.32 22.27
CA ALA A 56 -6.47 -10.19 23.14
C ALA A 56 -7.01 -11.58 23.56
N ALA A 57 -7.16 -11.79 24.88
CA ALA A 57 -7.58 -13.05 25.48
C ALA A 57 -8.24 -12.78 26.85
N GLU A 58 -8.95 -13.77 27.37
CA GLU A 58 -9.63 -13.66 28.66
C GLU A 58 -8.67 -13.76 29.86
N SER A 59 -7.48 -14.32 29.64
CA SER A 59 -6.45 -14.45 30.67
C SER A 59 -5.05 -14.13 30.14
N SER A 60 -4.16 -13.72 31.03
CA SER A 60 -2.74 -13.48 30.73
C SER A 60 -2.05 -14.72 30.16
N GLN A 61 -2.41 -15.91 30.64
CA GLN A 61 -1.84 -17.15 30.16
C GLN A 61 -2.23 -17.44 28.70
N GLN A 62 -3.50 -17.26 28.35
CA GLN A 62 -3.97 -17.39 26.95
C GLN A 62 -3.32 -16.36 26.03
N ALA A 63 -3.10 -15.12 26.51
CA ALA A 63 -2.39 -14.10 25.73
C ALA A 63 -0.94 -14.50 25.45
N ILE A 64 -0.23 -15.06 26.44
CA ILE A 64 1.13 -15.59 26.27
C ILE A 64 1.14 -16.75 25.28
N GLU A 65 0.19 -17.69 25.37
CA GLU A 65 0.07 -18.80 24.42
C GLU A 65 -0.17 -18.34 22.98
N LYS A 66 -1.00 -17.32 22.77
CA LYS A 66 -1.20 -16.70 21.46
C LYS A 66 0.09 -16.07 20.95
N SER A 67 0.81 -15.31 21.80
CA SER A 67 2.10 -14.74 21.46
C SER A 67 3.11 -15.79 21.03
N LEU A 68 3.22 -16.89 21.77
CA LEU A 68 4.12 -18.01 21.46
C LEU A 68 3.85 -18.65 20.09
N ARG A 69 2.58 -18.70 19.69
CA ARG A 69 2.15 -19.23 18.37
C ARG A 69 2.26 -18.19 17.25
N GLY A 70 2.34 -16.91 17.59
CA GLY A 70 2.27 -15.82 16.61
C GLY A 70 0.87 -15.65 16.03
N ASP A 71 -0.18 -16.07 16.76
CA ASP A 71 -1.57 -16.01 16.32
C ASP A 71 -2.12 -14.59 16.43
N ILE A 72 -2.09 -13.86 15.31
CA ILE A 72 -2.66 -12.50 15.20
C ILE A 72 -3.52 -12.44 13.95
N ASP A 73 -4.81 -12.20 14.13
CA ASP A 73 -5.72 -11.99 13.02
C ASP A 73 -5.41 -10.66 12.30
N PRO A 74 -5.42 -10.61 10.96
CA PRO A 74 -5.26 -9.35 10.23
C PRO A 74 -6.30 -8.31 10.65
N PRO A 75 -5.93 -7.01 10.79
CA PRO A 75 -6.87 -5.95 11.17
C PRO A 75 -8.16 -5.91 10.33
N SER A 76 -8.04 -6.17 9.02
CA SER A 76 -9.17 -6.21 8.09
C SER A 76 -10.18 -7.33 8.36
N GLN A 77 -9.77 -8.41 9.02
CA GLN A 77 -10.68 -9.49 9.44
C GLN A 77 -11.35 -9.17 10.78
N VAL A 78 -10.62 -8.53 11.69
CA VAL A 78 -11.13 -8.17 13.03
C VAL A 78 -12.21 -7.11 12.98
N VAL A 79 -12.08 -6.15 12.07
CA VAL A 79 -13.02 -5.04 11.87
C VAL A 79 -13.51 -4.99 10.42
N ALA A 80 -14.03 -6.10 9.92
CA ALA A 80 -14.45 -6.26 8.54
C ALA A 80 -15.48 -5.21 8.05
N ALA A 81 -16.24 -4.62 8.98
CA ALA A 81 -17.19 -3.54 8.68
C ALA A 81 -16.51 -2.18 8.42
N LEU A 82 -15.25 -2.02 8.81
CA LEU A 82 -14.45 -0.80 8.59
C LEU A 82 -13.52 -1.01 7.40
N ARG A 83 -13.55 -0.08 6.45
CA ARG A 83 -12.55 -0.06 5.37
C ARG A 83 -11.25 0.50 5.92
N LEU A 84 -10.34 -0.38 6.30
CA LEU A 84 -9.02 0.00 6.78
C LEU A 84 -8.06 0.19 5.60
N PRO A 85 -7.11 1.16 5.70
CA PRO A 85 -6.07 1.35 4.69
C PRO A 85 -5.22 0.09 4.51
N PRO A 86 -5.20 -0.56 3.33
CA PRO A 86 -4.45 -1.79 3.11
C PRO A 86 -2.96 -1.63 3.40
N GLY A 87 -2.37 -0.47 3.05
CA GLY A 87 -0.98 -0.15 3.33
C GLY A 87 -0.65 -0.17 4.83
N LEU A 88 -1.50 0.46 5.64
CA LEU A 88 -1.31 0.48 7.09
C LEU A 88 -1.52 -0.89 7.73
N CYS A 89 -2.46 -1.69 7.21
CA CYS A 89 -2.62 -3.08 7.63
C CYS A 89 -1.36 -3.91 7.33
N ARG A 90 -0.75 -3.76 6.14
CA ARG A 90 0.51 -4.44 5.78
C ARG A 90 1.66 -4.02 6.68
N ILE A 91 1.82 -2.71 6.93
CA ILE A 91 2.85 -2.18 7.84
C ILE A 91 2.69 -2.79 9.24
N THR A 92 1.47 -2.79 9.76
CA THR A 92 1.16 -3.33 11.09
C THR A 92 1.47 -4.82 11.17
N MET A 93 1.00 -5.63 10.20
CA MET A 93 1.24 -7.07 10.21
C MET A 93 2.70 -7.44 9.99
N LYS A 94 3.45 -6.67 9.19
CA LYS A 94 4.90 -6.84 9.07
C LYS A 94 5.63 -6.57 10.39
N ALA A 95 5.26 -5.50 11.09
CA ALA A 95 5.83 -5.21 12.41
C ALA A 95 5.53 -6.31 13.45
N LEU A 96 4.35 -6.94 13.34
CA LEU A 96 3.86 -8.02 14.20
C LEU A 96 4.24 -9.43 13.73
N SER A 97 5.16 -9.57 12.78
CA SER A 97 5.62 -10.89 12.34
C SER A 97 6.18 -11.69 13.50
N ALA A 98 5.81 -12.98 13.61
CA ALA A 98 6.30 -13.86 14.66
C ALA A 98 7.83 -14.01 14.61
N GLU A 99 8.37 -14.14 13.39
CA GLU A 99 9.83 -14.20 13.16
C GLU A 99 10.42 -12.80 13.11
N GLN A 100 11.42 -12.53 13.95
CA GLN A 100 12.09 -11.23 14.02
C GLN A 100 12.70 -10.78 12.68
N SER A 101 13.25 -11.74 11.91
CA SER A 101 13.85 -11.46 10.59
C SER A 101 12.86 -10.94 9.55
N GLN A 102 11.57 -11.19 9.73
CA GLN A 102 10.50 -10.73 8.86
C GLN A 102 9.97 -9.34 9.24
N ARG A 103 10.32 -8.83 10.42
CA ARG A 103 9.93 -7.49 10.89
C ARG A 103 10.76 -6.41 10.18
N TYR A 104 10.43 -5.16 10.45
CA TYR A 104 11.34 -4.05 10.14
C TYR A 104 12.61 -4.20 10.96
N PRO A 105 13.79 -3.95 10.36
CA PRO A 105 15.08 -4.14 11.04
C PRO A 105 15.29 -3.17 12.20
N SER A 106 14.62 -2.03 12.20
CA SER A 106 14.73 -0.97 13.21
C SER A 106 13.43 -0.18 13.37
N VAL A 107 13.32 0.55 14.47
CA VAL A 107 12.23 1.51 14.71
C VAL A 107 12.23 2.60 13.63
N ASP A 108 13.39 3.07 13.18
CA ASP A 108 13.49 4.06 12.12
C ASP A 108 12.97 3.51 10.78
N ALA A 109 13.20 2.24 10.47
CA ALA A 109 12.64 1.61 9.28
C ALA A 109 11.09 1.51 9.35
N LEU A 110 10.53 1.18 10.50
CA LEU A 110 9.08 1.22 10.71
C LEU A 110 8.52 2.65 10.58
N LYS A 111 9.20 3.64 11.20
CA LYS A 111 8.84 5.06 11.10
C LYS A 111 8.86 5.53 9.65
N GLY A 112 9.87 5.12 8.87
CA GLY A 112 9.96 5.40 7.43
C GLY A 112 8.73 4.88 6.69
N ALA A 113 8.38 3.61 6.88
CA ALA A 113 7.22 2.99 6.25
C ALA A 113 5.89 3.69 6.60
N VAL A 114 5.70 4.08 7.88
CA VAL A 114 4.53 4.86 8.31
C VAL A 114 4.53 6.26 7.69
N SER A 115 5.70 6.91 7.60
CA SER A 115 5.83 8.24 7.00
C SER A 115 5.54 8.21 5.50
N ASP A 116 5.96 7.18 4.79
CA ASP A 116 5.67 6.97 3.37
C ASP A 116 4.17 6.74 3.15
N PHE A 117 3.56 5.93 4.03
CA PHE A 117 2.11 5.79 4.05
C PHE A 117 1.39 7.14 4.20
N LEU A 118 1.80 7.98 5.16
CA LEU A 118 1.19 9.27 5.44
C LEU A 118 1.40 10.30 4.31
N ARG A 119 2.44 10.12 3.49
CA ARG A 119 2.73 10.99 2.32
C ARG A 119 1.92 10.66 1.07
N GLY A 120 1.01 9.71 1.11
CA GLY A 120 0.07 9.47 0.02
C GLY A 120 0.13 8.08 -0.63
N GLY A 121 0.71 7.07 0.06
CA GLY A 121 0.80 5.72 -0.49
C GLY A 121 -0.17 4.69 0.11
N GLY A 122 -1.03 5.09 1.05
CA GLY A 122 -1.68 4.14 1.95
C GLY A 122 -2.82 3.31 1.36
N TRP A 123 -3.54 3.86 0.43
CA TRP A 123 -4.68 3.23 -0.22
C TRP A 123 -4.33 2.63 -1.58
N PHE A 124 -3.17 3.00 -2.15
CA PHE A 124 -2.77 2.61 -3.48
C PHE A 124 -1.87 1.39 -3.46
N ARG A 125 -2.05 0.54 -4.44
CA ARG A 125 -1.26 -0.66 -4.64
C ARG A 125 -0.01 -0.31 -5.43
N THR A 126 1.14 -0.79 -5.00
CA THR A 126 2.38 -0.72 -5.77
C THR A 126 2.57 -2.02 -6.56
N LEU A 127 2.88 -1.91 -7.84
CA LEU A 127 3.15 -3.00 -8.76
C LEU A 127 4.61 -2.91 -9.22
N GLU A 128 5.34 -4.01 -9.09
CA GLU A 128 6.66 -4.21 -9.70
C GLU A 128 6.48 -4.94 -11.02
N LEU A 129 6.86 -4.32 -12.13
CA LEU A 129 6.66 -4.83 -13.48
C LEU A 129 7.98 -4.88 -14.23
N ARG A 130 8.21 -5.96 -14.96
CA ARG A 130 9.42 -6.15 -15.75
C ARG A 130 9.39 -5.34 -17.03
N ALA A 131 10.55 -5.00 -17.55
CA ALA A 131 10.74 -4.43 -18.88
C ALA A 131 9.95 -5.21 -19.95
N GLY A 132 9.29 -4.49 -20.86
CA GLY A 132 8.42 -5.06 -21.91
C GLY A 132 6.99 -5.35 -21.47
N THR A 133 6.63 -5.21 -20.18
CA THR A 133 5.25 -5.38 -19.72
C THR A 133 4.37 -4.26 -20.25
N VAL A 134 3.30 -4.60 -20.97
CA VAL A 134 2.26 -3.62 -21.35
C VAL A 134 1.34 -3.42 -20.17
N ILE A 135 1.32 -2.20 -19.64
CA ILE A 135 0.58 -1.81 -18.43
C ILE A 135 -0.85 -1.40 -18.80
N VAL A 136 -1.01 -0.69 -19.92
CA VAL A 136 -2.27 -0.16 -20.43
C VAL A 136 -2.31 -0.38 -21.93
N ARG A 137 -3.46 -0.76 -22.49
CA ARG A 137 -3.67 -0.90 -23.94
C ARG A 137 -4.64 0.14 -24.46
N GLU A 138 -4.32 0.71 -25.62
CA GLU A 138 -5.20 1.63 -26.34
C GLU A 138 -6.59 1.01 -26.55
N GLY A 139 -7.66 1.79 -26.33
CA GLY A 139 -9.04 1.37 -26.50
C GLY A 139 -9.62 0.54 -25.34
N GLU A 140 -8.83 0.07 -24.39
CA GLU A 140 -9.36 -0.63 -23.21
C GLU A 140 -10.14 0.33 -22.29
N ARG A 141 -11.08 -0.25 -21.55
CA ARG A 141 -11.82 0.49 -20.52
C ARG A 141 -10.90 0.86 -19.35
N PRO A 142 -10.97 2.10 -18.84
CA PRO A 142 -10.13 2.50 -17.73
C PRO A 142 -10.56 1.84 -16.41
N ASP A 143 -9.61 1.29 -15.67
CA ASP A 143 -9.78 0.70 -14.34
C ASP A 143 -8.93 1.41 -13.28
N ALA A 144 -7.76 1.92 -13.67
CA ALA A 144 -6.84 2.61 -12.80
C ALA A 144 -6.04 3.69 -13.55
N ALA A 145 -5.49 4.66 -12.83
CA ALA A 145 -4.38 5.50 -13.24
C ALA A 145 -3.10 5.01 -12.56
N TYR A 146 -1.95 5.45 -13.03
CA TYR A 146 -0.67 5.00 -12.53
C TYR A 146 0.29 6.16 -12.31
N ILE A 147 1.08 6.11 -11.24
CA ILE A 147 2.23 7.00 -11.01
C ILE A 147 3.49 6.14 -11.03
N ILE A 148 4.49 6.55 -11.80
CA ILE A 148 5.78 5.87 -11.88
C ILE A 148 6.60 6.23 -10.65
N ASN A 149 6.90 5.25 -9.78
CA ASN A 149 7.78 5.44 -8.62
C ASN A 149 9.25 5.30 -9.03
N SER A 150 9.55 4.35 -9.93
CA SER A 150 10.90 4.14 -10.46
C SER A 150 10.86 3.49 -11.85
N GLY A 151 11.94 3.65 -12.63
CA GLY A 151 12.05 3.16 -14.00
C GLY A 151 11.41 4.11 -15.03
N ARG A 152 11.22 3.61 -16.27
CA ARG A 152 10.69 4.39 -17.40
C ARG A 152 9.62 3.64 -18.15
N CYS A 153 8.61 4.37 -18.61
CA CYS A 153 7.54 3.87 -19.46
C CYS A 153 7.48 4.65 -20.78
N GLU A 154 6.94 4.02 -21.81
CA GLU A 154 6.67 4.65 -23.10
C GLU A 154 5.16 4.56 -23.41
N ALA A 155 4.55 5.70 -23.70
CA ALA A 155 3.23 5.76 -24.30
C ALA A 155 3.37 5.67 -25.83
N TYR A 156 2.58 4.81 -26.48
CA TYR A 156 2.60 4.60 -27.92
C TYR A 156 1.22 4.28 -28.49
N LYS A 157 1.08 4.47 -29.79
CA LYS A 157 -0.08 4.03 -30.60
C LYS A 157 0.39 3.10 -31.70
N ILE A 158 -0.55 2.34 -32.25
CA ILE A 158 -0.35 1.61 -33.50
C ILE A 158 -1.05 2.36 -34.60
N ALA A 159 -0.27 2.97 -35.51
CA ALA A 159 -0.76 3.64 -36.71
C ALA A 159 -0.20 2.93 -37.95
N ASP A 160 -1.08 2.54 -38.88
CA ASP A 160 -0.72 1.80 -40.12
C ASP A 160 0.11 0.54 -39.85
N GLY A 161 -0.21 -0.19 -38.75
CA GLY A 161 0.50 -1.40 -38.34
C GLY A 161 1.89 -1.14 -37.74
N LYS A 162 2.31 0.10 -37.57
CA LYS A 162 3.60 0.49 -36.97
C LYS A 162 3.39 1.13 -35.62
N ARG A 163 4.32 0.82 -34.69
CA ARG A 163 4.37 1.46 -33.39
C ARG A 163 4.90 2.88 -33.53
N GLN A 164 4.11 3.84 -33.11
CA GLN A 164 4.48 5.25 -33.03
C GLN A 164 4.62 5.65 -31.57
N SER A 165 5.83 5.99 -31.15
CA SER A 165 6.11 6.53 -29.82
C SER A 165 5.48 7.92 -29.67
N LEU A 166 4.76 8.13 -28.59
CA LEU A 166 4.13 9.42 -28.27
C LEU A 166 4.92 10.17 -27.21
N ARG A 167 5.30 9.48 -26.15
CA ARG A 167 5.98 10.10 -24.98
C ARG A 167 6.74 9.07 -24.18
N MET A 168 7.94 9.46 -23.71
CA MET A 168 8.67 8.77 -22.66
C MET A 168 8.33 9.41 -21.33
N MET A 169 8.14 8.56 -20.30
CA MET A 169 7.77 8.97 -18.95
C MET A 169 8.69 8.31 -17.92
N GLY A 170 9.02 9.03 -16.86
CA GLY A 170 9.90 8.59 -15.78
C GLY A 170 9.30 8.76 -14.40
N ALA A 171 10.12 8.54 -13.37
CA ALA A 171 9.70 8.63 -11.97
C ALA A 171 9.02 9.98 -11.65
N GLY A 172 7.92 9.94 -10.93
CA GLY A 172 7.07 11.08 -10.57
C GLY A 172 6.02 11.46 -11.60
N GLU A 173 6.05 10.88 -12.81
CA GLU A 173 5.04 11.14 -13.84
C GLU A 173 3.87 10.15 -13.74
N ALA A 174 2.67 10.64 -14.12
CA ALA A 174 1.44 9.87 -14.13
C ALA A 174 0.99 9.55 -15.55
N PHE A 175 0.23 8.45 -15.71
CA PHE A 175 -0.46 8.11 -16.96
C PHE A 175 -1.78 7.41 -16.69
N GLY A 176 -2.70 7.47 -17.68
CA GLY A 176 -4.03 6.88 -17.59
C GLY A 176 -5.02 7.67 -16.72
N GLU A 177 -4.61 8.79 -16.16
CA GLU A 177 -5.40 9.69 -15.33
C GLU A 177 -6.58 10.29 -16.08
N THR A 178 -6.37 10.68 -17.32
CA THR A 178 -7.42 11.30 -18.15
C THR A 178 -8.59 10.34 -18.34
N SER A 179 -8.29 9.09 -18.70
CA SER A 179 -9.31 8.08 -18.97
C SER A 179 -10.13 7.73 -17.73
N ILE A 180 -9.48 7.60 -16.55
CA ILE A 180 -10.17 7.22 -15.30
C ILE A 180 -11.13 8.30 -14.80
N PHE A 181 -10.81 9.59 -15.03
CA PHE A 181 -11.68 10.69 -14.62
C PHE A 181 -12.79 11.01 -15.62
N THR A 182 -12.61 10.68 -16.90
CA THR A 182 -13.57 11.00 -17.96
C THR A 182 -14.37 9.78 -18.45
N ASP A 183 -14.09 8.58 -17.92
CA ASP A 183 -14.65 7.29 -18.36
C ASP A 183 -14.49 7.06 -19.88
N GLN A 184 -13.46 7.67 -20.47
CA GLN A 184 -13.14 7.48 -21.89
C GLN A 184 -12.18 6.29 -22.04
N PRO A 185 -12.27 5.54 -23.15
CA PRO A 185 -11.28 4.49 -23.45
C PRO A 185 -9.84 5.02 -23.41
N ARG A 186 -8.90 4.13 -23.14
CA ARG A 186 -7.47 4.45 -23.12
C ARG A 186 -7.02 5.08 -24.43
N ALA A 187 -6.48 6.28 -24.38
CA ALA A 187 -6.05 7.03 -25.56
C ALA A 187 -4.79 6.48 -26.22
N ALA A 188 -3.99 5.70 -25.51
CA ALA A 188 -2.74 5.11 -25.98
C ALA A 188 -2.39 3.86 -25.13
N SER A 189 -1.50 3.02 -25.66
CA SER A 189 -0.86 1.94 -24.89
C SER A 189 0.33 2.47 -24.13
N VAL A 190 0.61 1.89 -22.96
CA VAL A 190 1.80 2.19 -22.15
C VAL A 190 2.55 0.90 -21.83
N VAL A 191 3.86 0.92 -22.05
CA VAL A 191 4.76 -0.23 -21.83
C VAL A 191 5.92 0.18 -20.94
N ALA A 192 6.34 -0.71 -20.07
CA ALA A 192 7.55 -0.58 -19.27
C ALA A 192 8.79 -0.73 -20.19
N ILE A 193 9.69 0.24 -20.17
CA ILE A 193 10.96 0.18 -20.92
C ILE A 193 12.05 -0.48 -20.09
N ASP A 194 12.09 -0.17 -18.81
CA ASP A 194 12.94 -0.81 -17.81
C ASP A 194 12.06 -1.64 -16.85
N ASP A 195 12.67 -2.29 -15.88
CA ASP A 195 11.92 -2.78 -14.72
C ASP A 195 11.39 -1.54 -13.97
N VAL A 196 10.09 -1.48 -13.77
CA VAL A 196 9.40 -0.32 -13.21
C VAL A 196 8.63 -0.68 -11.96
N GLU A 197 8.59 0.27 -11.05
CA GLU A 197 7.65 0.27 -9.94
C GLU A 197 6.59 1.36 -10.20
N VAL A 198 5.33 0.97 -10.23
CA VAL A 198 4.20 1.90 -10.42
C VAL A 198 3.20 1.80 -9.28
N MET A 199 2.66 2.94 -8.87
CA MET A 199 1.54 3.03 -7.95
C MET A 199 0.24 3.01 -8.75
N GLU A 200 -0.60 2.02 -8.49
CA GLU A 200 -1.92 1.85 -9.11
C GLU A 200 -2.98 2.63 -8.33
N ILE A 201 -3.68 3.53 -8.99
CA ILE A 201 -4.69 4.43 -8.41
C ILE A 201 -6.04 4.10 -9.03
N THR A 202 -6.86 3.32 -8.33
CA THR A 202 -8.24 3.07 -8.73
C THR A 202 -9.16 4.19 -8.24
N LEU A 203 -10.33 4.37 -8.88
CA LEU A 203 -11.33 5.34 -8.40
C LEU A 203 -11.77 5.05 -6.97
N ASP A 204 -11.99 3.77 -6.64
CA ASP A 204 -12.37 3.37 -5.29
C ASP A 204 -11.30 3.73 -4.26
N ALA A 205 -10.02 3.51 -4.57
CA ALA A 205 -8.92 3.85 -3.68
C ALA A 205 -8.78 5.37 -3.52
N LEU A 206 -8.97 6.12 -4.61
CA LEU A 206 -8.95 7.58 -4.58
C LEU A 206 -10.12 8.15 -3.74
N GLU A 207 -11.31 7.58 -3.85
CA GLU A 207 -12.47 7.96 -3.03
C GLU A 207 -12.24 7.65 -1.54
N GLN A 208 -11.53 6.57 -1.22
CA GLN A 208 -11.17 6.21 0.16
C GLN A 208 -10.11 7.14 0.74
N GLU A 209 -9.11 7.55 -0.04
CA GLU A 209 -8.06 8.49 0.40
C GLU A 209 -8.59 9.91 0.58
N CYS A 210 -9.35 10.40 -0.39
CA CYS A 210 -9.89 11.76 -0.37
C CYS A 210 -11.09 11.92 0.57
N GLY A 211 -11.65 10.81 1.09
CA GLY A 211 -12.88 10.81 1.88
C GLY A 211 -14.06 11.34 1.05
N GLN A 212 -15.15 11.73 1.73
CA GLN A 212 -16.33 12.31 1.05
C GLN A 212 -16.10 13.76 0.56
N ARG A 213 -14.89 14.11 0.16
CA ARG A 213 -14.60 15.41 -0.47
C ARG A 213 -15.01 15.38 -1.94
N SER A 214 -16.29 15.25 -2.18
CA SER A 214 -16.95 15.28 -3.49
C SER A 214 -16.46 16.42 -4.41
N TRP A 215 -16.07 17.57 -3.85
CA TRP A 215 -15.56 18.71 -4.60
C TRP A 215 -14.22 18.42 -5.32
N MET A 216 -13.33 17.61 -4.73
CA MET A 216 -12.03 17.30 -5.33
C MET A 216 -12.19 16.44 -6.57
N ARG A 217 -13.08 15.44 -6.54
CA ARG A 217 -13.42 14.62 -7.70
C ARG A 217 -13.99 15.52 -8.81
N THR A 218 -14.98 16.35 -8.49
CA THR A 218 -15.58 17.30 -9.45
C THR A 218 -14.54 18.22 -10.07
N PHE A 219 -13.63 18.75 -9.25
CA PHE A 219 -12.56 19.65 -9.71
C PHE A 219 -11.57 18.93 -10.63
N VAL A 220 -11.09 17.72 -10.26
CA VAL A 220 -10.16 16.95 -11.09
C VAL A 220 -10.82 16.48 -12.38
N THR A 221 -12.07 16.04 -12.34
CA THR A 221 -12.85 15.70 -13.56
C THR A 221 -12.97 16.89 -14.50
N ALA A 222 -13.32 18.06 -13.98
CA ALA A 222 -13.42 19.27 -14.79
C ALA A 222 -12.09 19.69 -15.42
N LEU A 223 -10.95 19.49 -14.72
CA LEU A 223 -9.63 19.72 -15.28
C LEU A 223 -9.29 18.72 -16.38
N ALA A 224 -9.59 17.44 -16.18
CA ALA A 224 -9.35 16.39 -17.17
C ALA A 224 -10.18 16.62 -18.45
N GLU A 225 -11.46 17.00 -18.32
CA GLU A 225 -12.32 17.36 -19.46
C GLU A 225 -11.77 18.56 -20.24
N ARG A 226 -11.38 19.64 -19.56
CA ARG A 226 -10.76 20.82 -20.20
C ARG A 226 -9.48 20.48 -20.94
N PHE A 227 -8.65 19.59 -20.36
CA PHE A 227 -7.44 19.13 -21.01
C PHE A 227 -7.73 18.34 -22.28
N LEU A 228 -8.73 17.45 -22.26
CA LEU A 228 -9.17 16.72 -23.45
C LEU A 228 -9.69 17.66 -24.54
N ASP A 229 -10.50 18.65 -24.17
CA ASP A 229 -11.04 19.61 -25.15
C ASP A 229 -9.92 20.45 -25.77
N ALA A 230 -8.94 20.89 -24.97
CA ALA A 230 -7.77 21.61 -25.48
C ALA A 230 -6.95 20.74 -26.46
N ASN A 231 -6.72 19.47 -26.14
CA ASN A 231 -5.99 18.55 -27.03
C ASN A 231 -6.76 18.30 -28.34
N ARG A 232 -8.09 18.11 -28.29
CA ARG A 232 -8.91 17.97 -29.49
C ARG A 232 -8.86 19.20 -30.37
N GLU A 233 -8.83 20.39 -29.79
CA GLU A 233 -8.72 21.63 -30.54
C GLU A 233 -7.34 21.80 -31.18
N ILE A 234 -6.28 21.44 -30.49
CA ILE A 234 -4.93 21.40 -31.05
C ILE A 234 -4.87 20.45 -32.24
N GLU A 235 -5.36 19.22 -32.11
CA GLU A 235 -5.40 18.24 -33.21
C GLU A 235 -6.21 18.78 -34.43
N ARG A 236 -7.30 19.49 -34.19
CA ARG A 236 -8.11 20.13 -35.26
C ARG A 236 -7.32 21.23 -35.99
N LEU A 237 -6.61 22.06 -35.20
CA LEU A 237 -5.81 23.14 -35.76
C LEU A 237 -4.63 22.61 -36.57
N GLU A 238 -3.92 21.58 -36.04
CA GLU A 238 -2.83 20.92 -36.76
C GLU A 238 -3.29 20.32 -38.10
N LYS A 239 -4.43 19.61 -38.13
CA LYS A 239 -5.02 19.10 -39.38
C LYS A 239 -5.40 20.20 -40.37
N ARG A 240 -5.76 21.38 -39.90
CA ARG A 240 -6.08 22.54 -40.77
C ARG A 240 -4.84 23.25 -41.27
N LEU A 241 -3.74 23.20 -40.55
CA LEU A 241 -2.45 23.84 -40.94
C LEU A 241 -1.57 22.92 -41.79
N GLY A 242 -1.79 21.59 -41.74
CA GLY A 242 -1.08 20.60 -42.56
C GLY A 242 -1.80 20.21 -43.86
N ALA A 243 -2.95 20.81 -44.14
CA ALA A 243 -3.68 20.73 -45.40
C ALA A 243 -3.57 22.05 -46.14
#